data_c149b6b0c44b66e3359088ddd3cac39d
#
_entry.id   c149b6b0c44b66e3359088ddd3cac39d
#
_cell.length_a   1.000
_cell.length_b   1.000
_cell.length_c   1.000
_cell.angle_alpha   90.00
_cell.angle_beta   90.00
_cell.angle_gamma   90.00
#
_symmetry.space_group_name_H-M   'P 1'
#
loop_
_entity.id
_entity.type
_entity.pdbx_description
1 polymer ?
#
loop_
_entity_poly.entity_id
_entity_poly.type
_entity_poly.pdbx_seq_one_letter_code
_entity_poly.pdbx_strand_id
1 'polypeptide(L)'
;SRVALLADTHISNDPNLAYPGTKWPGSPVSEDEHESVNMAQSLAKVVEEVIALNPRPANLIINGDCTHSRGTEAEYRELIKILEPIRLVGITVHVTIGNHDNRNNLWSLLPFLKKEQLGIQASVIELPHANFILLDSGKRGSLGERQLNWLAKQLDKRADKPALVFGHYNPSPNRGIRPIRGMSDGPSLLKLLTERKHARAYLYGHTHEWQHHQKEHLHLVNQPAVSYYFGKGHAHGWLDMKL
;
A
#
# COMPACT_ATOMS: atom_id res chain seq x y z
N SER A 1 3.31 16.82 10.80
CA SER A 1 2.21 15.82 10.70
C SER A 1 2.78 14.40 10.82
N ARG A 2 2.00 13.46 11.38
CA ARG A 2 2.36 12.06 11.48
C ARG A 2 1.36 11.20 10.72
N VAL A 3 1.84 10.20 10.00
CA VAL A 3 1.01 9.31 9.18
C VAL A 3 1.49 7.86 9.36
N ALA A 4 0.58 6.94 9.60
CA ALA A 4 0.89 5.52 9.62
C ALA A 4 0.77 4.94 8.20
N LEU A 5 1.81 4.25 7.73
CA LEU A 5 1.86 3.66 6.40
C LEU A 5 1.95 2.14 6.49
N LEU A 6 0.94 1.48 6.00
CA LEU A 6 0.80 0.04 5.94
C LEU A 6 0.76 -0.41 4.47
N ALA A 7 1.16 -1.65 4.21
CA ALA A 7 0.98 -2.31 2.93
C ALA A 7 0.71 -3.80 3.14
N ASP A 8 0.08 -4.45 2.18
CA ASP A 8 0.00 -5.91 2.11
C ASP A 8 -0.53 -6.54 3.42
N THR A 9 -1.71 -6.11 3.86
CA THR A 9 -2.33 -6.62 5.10
C THR A 9 -2.93 -8.02 4.93
N HIS A 10 -3.33 -8.39 3.72
CA HIS A 10 -3.82 -9.71 3.31
C HIS A 10 -4.85 -10.34 4.26
N ILE A 11 -5.84 -9.57 4.66
CA ILE A 11 -6.86 -10.04 5.59
C ILE A 11 -7.80 -11.05 4.92
N SER A 12 -7.92 -12.23 5.55
CA SER A 12 -8.86 -13.28 5.16
C SER A 12 -10.20 -13.11 5.87
N ASN A 13 -11.23 -13.72 5.31
CA ASN A 13 -12.52 -13.90 6.00
C ASN A 13 -12.47 -14.96 7.13
N ASP A 14 -11.40 -15.77 7.18
CA ASP A 14 -11.07 -16.62 8.32
C ASP A 14 -10.02 -15.89 9.18
N PRO A 15 -10.37 -15.38 10.38
CA PRO A 15 -9.44 -14.67 11.25
C PRO A 15 -8.36 -15.58 11.86
N ASN A 16 -8.53 -16.90 11.76
CA ASN A 16 -7.55 -17.88 12.23
C ASN A 16 -6.57 -18.30 11.13
N LEU A 17 -6.79 -17.85 9.89
CA LEU A 17 -5.89 -18.18 8.81
C LEU A 17 -4.50 -17.66 9.13
N ALA A 18 -3.57 -18.57 9.30
CA ALA A 18 -2.16 -18.28 9.33
C ALA A 18 -1.55 -18.61 7.97
N TYR A 19 -0.71 -17.74 7.47
CA TYR A 19 0.06 -18.02 6.29
C TYR A 19 1.28 -18.85 6.74
N PRO A 20 1.27 -20.18 6.58
CA PRO A 20 2.53 -20.89 6.52
C PRO A 20 3.17 -20.40 5.25
N GLY A 21 4.46 -20.22 5.22
CA GLY A 21 5.15 -20.09 3.97
C GLY A 21 4.85 -21.29 3.07
N THR A 22 3.63 -21.32 2.50
CA THR A 22 3.26 -22.38 1.58
C THR A 22 4.18 -22.29 0.40
N LYS A 23 4.86 -23.39 0.13
CA LYS A 23 5.60 -23.58 -1.10
C LYS A 23 4.67 -23.29 -2.27
N TRP A 24 4.85 -22.14 -2.89
CA TRP A 24 4.38 -22.03 -4.25
C TRP A 24 5.41 -22.71 -5.17
N PRO A 25 5.00 -23.21 -6.33
CA PRO A 25 5.95 -23.79 -7.28
C PRO A 25 7.08 -22.81 -7.58
N GLY A 26 8.33 -23.17 -7.22
CA GLY A 26 9.52 -22.33 -7.38
C GLY A 26 9.95 -21.51 -6.16
N SER A 27 9.32 -21.70 -4.99
CA SER A 27 9.81 -21.10 -3.75
C SER A 27 11.17 -21.70 -3.37
N PRO A 28 12.24 -20.89 -3.18
CA PRO A 28 13.56 -21.39 -2.76
C PRO A 28 13.65 -21.68 -1.27
N VAL A 29 12.57 -21.47 -0.52
CA VAL A 29 12.58 -21.51 0.96
C VAL A 29 12.04 -22.86 1.43
N SER A 30 12.75 -23.49 2.35
CA SER A 30 12.34 -24.77 2.98
C SER A 30 11.18 -24.55 3.97
N GLU A 31 10.37 -25.58 4.23
CA GLU A 31 9.24 -25.53 5.15
C GLU A 31 9.62 -25.11 6.57
N ASP A 32 10.85 -25.42 6.99
CA ASP A 32 11.38 -25.15 8.33
C ASP A 32 11.78 -23.69 8.57
N GLU A 33 11.75 -22.85 7.53
CA GLU A 33 12.28 -21.48 7.60
C GLU A 33 11.19 -20.38 7.67
N HIS A 34 9.90 -20.75 7.65
CA HIS A 34 8.79 -19.81 7.75
C HIS A 34 8.10 -19.91 9.10
N GLU A 35 8.17 -18.84 9.87
CA GLU A 35 7.21 -18.65 10.95
C GLU A 35 5.80 -18.52 10.37
N SER A 36 4.87 -19.27 10.92
CA SER A 36 3.45 -19.11 10.58
C SER A 36 2.95 -17.78 11.10
N VAL A 37 2.49 -16.90 10.22
CA VAL A 37 2.00 -15.56 10.56
C VAL A 37 0.48 -15.52 10.43
N ASN A 38 -0.22 -15.25 11.53
CA ASN A 38 -1.65 -14.92 11.49
C ASN A 38 -1.81 -13.44 11.08
N MET A 39 -2.33 -13.22 9.89
CA MET A 39 -2.43 -11.90 9.28
C MET A 39 -3.38 -10.96 10.05
N ALA A 40 -4.48 -11.50 10.58
CA ALA A 40 -5.42 -10.73 11.38
C ALA A 40 -4.80 -10.28 12.72
N GLN A 41 -4.04 -11.16 13.39
CA GLN A 41 -3.32 -10.82 14.61
C GLN A 41 -2.20 -9.81 14.35
N SER A 42 -1.47 -9.94 13.24
CA SER A 42 -0.44 -8.97 12.84
C SER A 42 -1.02 -7.57 12.65
N LEU A 43 -2.15 -7.46 11.92
CA LEU A 43 -2.80 -6.17 11.74
C LEU A 43 -3.37 -5.63 13.06
N ALA A 44 -3.97 -6.47 13.90
CA ALA A 44 -4.50 -6.05 15.21
C ALA A 44 -3.38 -5.45 16.10
N LYS A 45 -2.21 -6.08 16.11
CA LYS A 45 -1.02 -5.55 16.82
C LYS A 45 -0.59 -4.20 16.25
N VAL A 46 -0.53 -4.04 14.95
CA VAL A 46 -0.20 -2.74 14.31
C VAL A 46 -1.24 -1.67 14.68
N VAL A 47 -2.53 -2.02 14.73
CA VAL A 47 -3.59 -1.11 15.19
C VAL A 47 -3.34 -0.62 16.61
N GLU A 48 -2.99 -1.52 17.53
CA GLU A 48 -2.64 -1.17 18.92
C GLU A 48 -1.43 -0.23 18.98
N GLU A 49 -0.36 -0.55 18.24
CA GLU A 49 0.86 0.26 18.16
C GLU A 49 0.57 1.67 17.62
N VAL A 50 -0.21 1.77 16.54
CA VAL A 50 -0.57 3.07 15.92
C VAL A 50 -1.40 3.94 16.87
N ILE A 51 -2.35 3.35 17.59
CA ILE A 51 -3.19 4.07 18.56
C ILE A 51 -2.38 4.57 19.74
N ALA A 52 -1.37 3.81 20.18
CA ALA A 52 -0.49 4.14 21.30
C ALA A 52 0.49 5.28 21.00
N LEU A 53 0.66 5.67 19.73
CA LEU A 53 1.59 6.73 19.37
C LEU A 53 1.20 8.10 19.97
N ASN A 54 2.22 8.86 20.38
CA ASN A 54 2.05 10.23 20.85
C ASN A 54 3.06 11.18 20.15
N PRO A 55 2.65 12.19 19.38
CA PRO A 55 1.27 12.44 18.98
C PRO A 55 0.73 11.33 18.08
N ARG A 56 -0.58 11.09 18.15
CA ARG A 56 -1.26 10.11 17.31
C ARG A 56 -1.32 10.58 15.86
N PRO A 57 -1.17 9.70 14.86
CA PRO A 57 -1.31 10.08 13.47
C PRO A 57 -2.75 10.49 13.15
N ALA A 58 -2.92 11.49 12.28
CA ALA A 58 -4.25 11.88 11.80
C ALA A 58 -4.73 10.99 10.63
N ASN A 59 -3.80 10.33 9.95
CA ASN A 59 -4.08 9.51 8.77
C ASN A 59 -3.33 8.17 8.86
N LEU A 60 -3.98 7.13 8.34
CA LEU A 60 -3.42 5.81 8.11
C LEU A 60 -3.64 5.47 6.62
N ILE A 61 -2.61 5.00 5.94
CA ILE A 61 -2.69 4.58 4.53
C ILE A 61 -2.40 3.08 4.46
N ILE A 62 -3.27 2.32 3.79
CA ILE A 62 -3.01 0.93 3.40
C ILE A 62 -2.71 0.91 1.91
N ASN A 63 -1.48 0.60 1.55
CA ASN A 63 -0.98 0.69 0.18
C ASN A 63 -1.19 -0.62 -0.61
N GLY A 64 -2.44 -1.01 -0.77
CA GLY A 64 -2.88 -2.16 -1.54
C GLY A 64 -2.75 -3.51 -0.83
N ASP A 65 -3.28 -4.54 -1.49
CA ASP A 65 -3.40 -5.91 -0.99
C ASP A 65 -3.96 -5.97 0.43
N CYS A 66 -5.11 -5.29 0.57
CA CYS A 66 -5.86 -5.24 1.82
C CYS A 66 -6.40 -6.63 2.20
N THR A 67 -6.77 -7.42 1.19
CA THR A 67 -7.42 -8.73 1.35
C THR A 67 -6.51 -9.87 0.89
N HIS A 68 -6.77 -11.07 1.43
CA HIS A 68 -5.90 -12.23 1.18
C HIS A 68 -6.10 -12.84 -0.21
N SER A 69 -7.33 -12.96 -0.68
CA SER A 69 -7.59 -13.74 -1.89
C SER A 69 -8.00 -12.91 -3.10
N ARG A 70 -9.22 -12.43 -3.15
CA ARG A 70 -9.79 -11.75 -4.32
C ARG A 70 -10.59 -10.49 -4.01
N GLY A 71 -10.50 -9.98 -2.81
CA GLY A 71 -11.24 -8.81 -2.37
C GLY A 71 -12.74 -9.11 -2.24
N THR A 72 -13.10 -10.19 -1.57
CA THR A 72 -14.50 -10.51 -1.28
C THR A 72 -15.06 -9.55 -0.23
N GLU A 73 -16.37 -9.35 -0.20
CA GLU A 73 -16.99 -8.53 0.85
C GLU A 73 -16.72 -9.08 2.25
N ALA A 74 -16.66 -10.40 2.41
CA ALA A 74 -16.37 -11.02 3.70
C ALA A 74 -14.96 -10.68 4.20
N GLU A 75 -13.94 -10.68 3.32
CA GLU A 75 -12.58 -10.26 3.66
C GLU A 75 -12.53 -8.77 4.05
N TYR A 76 -13.21 -7.89 3.30
CA TYR A 76 -13.27 -6.47 3.66
C TYR A 76 -14.03 -6.20 4.96
N ARG A 77 -15.09 -6.99 5.28
CA ARG A 77 -15.79 -6.88 6.57
C ARG A 77 -14.86 -7.20 7.73
N GLU A 78 -14.01 -8.23 7.60
CA GLU A 78 -13.03 -8.56 8.63
C GLU A 78 -11.95 -7.47 8.75
N LEU A 79 -11.44 -6.96 7.63
CA LEU A 79 -10.53 -5.80 7.63
C LEU A 79 -11.13 -4.59 8.37
N ILE A 80 -12.37 -4.23 8.03
CA ILE A 80 -13.07 -3.08 8.65
C ILE A 80 -13.23 -3.28 10.16
N LYS A 81 -13.55 -4.50 10.59
CA LYS A 81 -13.68 -4.84 12.02
C LYS A 81 -12.35 -4.68 12.76
N ILE A 82 -11.23 -5.12 12.19
CA ILE A 82 -9.91 -4.97 12.80
C ILE A 82 -9.50 -3.48 12.86
N LEU A 83 -9.86 -2.69 11.86
CA LEU A 83 -9.55 -1.26 11.78
C LEU A 83 -10.53 -0.37 12.58
N GLU A 84 -11.61 -0.91 13.15
CA GLU A 84 -12.60 -0.12 13.88
C GLU A 84 -11.99 0.73 15.00
N PRO A 85 -11.03 0.22 15.83
CA PRO A 85 -10.39 1.04 16.86
C PRO A 85 -9.65 2.27 16.29
N ILE A 86 -9.04 2.15 15.11
CA ILE A 86 -8.39 3.28 14.40
C ILE A 86 -9.41 4.38 14.10
N ARG A 87 -10.59 3.98 13.58
CA ARG A 87 -11.68 4.90 13.26
C ARG A 87 -12.26 5.58 14.50
N LEU A 88 -12.44 4.82 15.58
CA LEU A 88 -13.00 5.32 16.84
C LEU A 88 -12.13 6.38 17.51
N VAL A 89 -10.82 6.34 17.33
CA VAL A 89 -9.90 7.38 17.84
C VAL A 89 -9.68 8.54 16.88
N GLY A 90 -10.45 8.60 15.76
CA GLY A 90 -10.46 9.72 14.82
C GLY A 90 -9.35 9.69 13.76
N ILE A 91 -8.65 8.56 13.57
CA ILE A 91 -7.68 8.41 12.49
C ILE A 91 -8.41 8.10 11.18
N THR A 92 -8.15 8.89 10.14
CA THR A 92 -8.73 8.67 8.81
C THR A 92 -7.97 7.57 8.07
N VAL A 93 -8.69 6.55 7.59
CA VAL A 93 -8.12 5.45 6.81
C VAL A 93 -8.25 5.73 5.32
N HIS A 94 -7.15 5.59 4.59
CA HIS A 94 -7.06 5.69 3.15
C HIS A 94 -6.52 4.38 2.57
N VAL A 95 -6.96 4.02 1.37
CA VAL A 95 -6.62 2.73 0.75
C VAL A 95 -6.27 2.93 -0.71
N THR A 96 -5.21 2.28 -1.19
CA THR A 96 -4.97 2.02 -2.61
C THR A 96 -5.41 0.59 -2.96
N ILE A 97 -5.46 0.26 -4.24
CA ILE A 97 -5.85 -1.08 -4.73
C ILE A 97 -4.60 -1.87 -5.13
N GLY A 98 -4.47 -3.08 -4.60
CA GLY A 98 -3.50 -4.08 -5.02
C GLY A 98 -4.12 -5.19 -5.88
N ASN A 99 -3.34 -6.22 -6.18
CA ASN A 99 -3.81 -7.31 -7.06
C ASN A 99 -4.78 -8.29 -6.37
N HIS A 100 -4.77 -8.36 -5.05
CA HIS A 100 -5.69 -9.16 -4.26
C HIS A 100 -7.02 -8.43 -3.97
N ASP A 101 -7.12 -7.14 -4.28
CA ASP A 101 -8.28 -6.32 -3.96
C ASP A 101 -9.36 -6.34 -5.06
N ASN A 102 -10.58 -5.98 -4.65
CA ASN A 102 -11.71 -5.74 -5.54
C ASN A 102 -12.33 -4.38 -5.25
N ARG A 103 -12.18 -3.47 -6.20
CA ARG A 103 -12.65 -2.09 -6.11
C ARG A 103 -14.15 -1.99 -5.81
N ASN A 104 -14.97 -2.77 -6.51
CA ASN A 104 -16.42 -2.70 -6.36
C ASN A 104 -16.88 -3.16 -4.97
N ASN A 105 -16.30 -4.25 -4.46
CA ASN A 105 -16.62 -4.76 -3.13
C ASN A 105 -16.09 -3.80 -2.04
N LEU A 106 -14.93 -3.18 -2.25
CA LEU A 106 -14.44 -2.14 -1.35
C LEU A 106 -15.42 -0.96 -1.29
N TRP A 107 -15.88 -0.47 -2.44
CA TRP A 107 -16.82 0.66 -2.51
C TRP A 107 -18.22 0.34 -2.01
N SER A 108 -18.68 -0.91 -2.10
CA SER A 108 -19.98 -1.31 -1.54
C SER A 108 -20.01 -1.18 -0.03
N LEU A 109 -18.87 -1.44 0.63
CA LEU A 109 -18.73 -1.40 2.09
C LEU A 109 -18.23 -0.04 2.61
N LEU A 110 -17.40 0.66 1.83
CA LEU A 110 -16.82 1.94 2.16
C LEU A 110 -17.07 2.97 1.04
N PRO A 111 -18.34 3.38 0.85
CA PRO A 111 -18.74 4.21 -0.30
C PRO A 111 -18.07 5.60 -0.30
N PHE A 112 -17.65 6.12 0.86
CA PHE A 112 -16.92 7.38 0.96
C PHE A 112 -15.52 7.34 0.31
N LEU A 113 -14.96 6.15 0.07
CA LEU A 113 -13.71 5.97 -0.66
C LEU A 113 -13.88 6.12 -2.17
N LYS A 114 -15.11 5.94 -2.69
CA LYS A 114 -15.38 6.06 -4.12
C LYS A 114 -15.24 7.52 -4.55
N LYS A 115 -14.30 7.77 -5.47
CA LYS A 115 -14.11 9.07 -6.12
C LYS A 115 -14.66 8.99 -7.55
N GLU A 116 -15.76 9.68 -7.81
CA GLU A 116 -16.55 9.51 -9.02
C GLU A 116 -15.86 9.88 -10.33
N GLN A 117 -14.88 10.79 -10.27
CA GLN A 117 -14.32 11.42 -11.48
C GLN A 117 -13.55 10.50 -12.42
N LEU A 118 -12.99 9.39 -11.93
CA LEU A 118 -12.16 8.50 -12.75
C LEU A 118 -12.67 7.06 -12.83
N GLY A 119 -13.61 6.65 -11.98
CA GLY A 119 -14.04 5.25 -11.86
C GLY A 119 -12.92 4.30 -11.37
N ILE A 120 -11.90 4.86 -10.70
CA ILE A 120 -10.77 4.16 -10.09
C ILE A 120 -10.55 4.64 -8.67
N GLN A 121 -9.85 3.86 -7.86
CA GLN A 121 -9.52 4.19 -6.46
C GLN A 121 -8.29 5.10 -6.39
N ALA A 122 -8.37 6.30 -6.98
CA ALA A 122 -7.33 7.31 -6.93
C ALA A 122 -7.80 8.55 -6.17
N SER A 123 -6.92 9.13 -5.35
CA SER A 123 -7.26 10.31 -4.55
C SER A 123 -6.04 11.15 -4.22
N VAL A 124 -6.29 12.39 -3.75
CA VAL A 124 -5.29 13.28 -3.20
C VAL A 124 -5.65 13.60 -1.76
N ILE A 125 -4.65 13.54 -0.87
CA ILE A 125 -4.72 13.97 0.52
C ILE A 125 -3.80 15.17 0.66
N GLU A 126 -4.36 16.34 0.92
CA GLU A 126 -3.58 17.56 1.12
C GLU A 126 -3.26 17.70 2.62
N LEU A 127 -1.99 17.58 2.96
CA LEU A 127 -1.49 17.79 4.31
C LEU A 127 -0.79 19.15 4.42
N PRO A 128 -0.56 19.68 5.62
CA PRO A 128 0.10 20.96 5.80
C PRO A 128 1.47 21.05 5.13
N HIS A 129 2.27 19.97 5.17
CA HIS A 129 3.66 19.97 4.72
C HIS A 129 3.92 19.13 3.47
N ALA A 130 2.96 18.34 3.00
CA ALA A 130 3.09 17.51 1.81
C ALA A 130 1.74 17.19 1.20
N ASN A 131 1.73 16.83 -0.08
CA ASN A 131 0.57 16.25 -0.76
C ASN A 131 0.79 14.74 -0.96
N PHE A 132 -0.20 13.94 -0.62
CA PHE A 132 -0.17 12.51 -0.88
C PHE A 132 -1.11 12.20 -2.04
N ILE A 133 -0.60 11.50 -3.04
CA ILE A 133 -1.36 11.12 -4.24
C ILE A 133 -1.42 9.60 -4.27
N LEU A 134 -2.62 9.06 -4.09
CA LEU A 134 -2.88 7.63 -4.05
C LEU A 134 -3.33 7.17 -5.43
N LEU A 135 -2.69 6.14 -5.96
CA LEU A 135 -2.93 5.58 -7.29
C LEU A 135 -3.58 4.20 -7.21
N ASP A 136 -4.29 3.86 -8.25
CA ASP A 136 -4.91 2.55 -8.46
C ASP A 136 -4.20 1.83 -9.60
N SER A 137 -3.28 0.95 -9.28
CA SER A 137 -2.58 0.14 -10.28
C SER A 137 -3.37 -1.10 -10.72
N GLY A 138 -4.55 -1.32 -10.13
CA GLY A 138 -5.44 -2.43 -10.45
C GLY A 138 -4.79 -3.80 -10.31
N LYS A 139 -5.50 -4.85 -10.72
CA LYS A 139 -5.01 -6.24 -10.65
C LYS A 139 -3.86 -6.56 -11.62
N ARG A 140 -3.61 -5.72 -12.60
CA ARG A 140 -2.63 -5.98 -13.67
C ARG A 140 -1.33 -5.19 -13.54
N GLY A 141 -1.22 -4.33 -12.54
CA GLY A 141 -0.05 -3.49 -12.36
C GLY A 141 0.13 -2.50 -13.51
N SER A 142 -0.92 -1.71 -13.80
CA SER A 142 -0.86 -0.64 -14.78
C SER A 142 -1.76 0.52 -14.37
N LEU A 143 -1.28 1.73 -14.55
CA LEU A 143 -2.06 2.96 -14.33
C LEU A 143 -2.86 3.33 -15.58
N GLY A 144 -2.31 3.06 -16.75
CA GLY A 144 -2.82 3.50 -18.02
C GLY A 144 -2.67 5.01 -18.25
N GLU A 145 -2.78 5.43 -19.51
CA GLU A 145 -2.56 6.82 -19.91
C GLU A 145 -3.49 7.81 -19.19
N ARG A 146 -4.74 7.43 -19.00
CA ARG A 146 -5.73 8.29 -18.32
C ARG A 146 -5.31 8.64 -16.89
N GLN A 147 -4.82 7.67 -16.13
CA GLN A 147 -4.40 7.92 -14.76
C GLN A 147 -3.02 8.62 -14.69
N LEU A 148 -2.09 8.31 -15.60
CA LEU A 148 -0.83 9.02 -15.71
C LEU A 148 -1.06 10.52 -16.03
N ASN A 149 -1.96 10.83 -16.96
CA ASN A 149 -2.35 12.20 -17.29
C ASN A 149 -3.04 12.91 -16.10
N TRP A 150 -3.88 12.18 -15.35
CA TRP A 150 -4.47 12.70 -14.12
C TRP A 150 -3.39 12.99 -13.07
N LEU A 151 -2.46 12.07 -12.84
CA LEU A 151 -1.35 12.25 -11.90
C LEU A 151 -0.51 13.47 -12.25
N ALA A 152 -0.15 13.65 -13.54
CA ALA A 152 0.58 14.83 -13.99
C ALA A 152 -0.14 16.12 -13.61
N LYS A 153 -1.44 16.21 -13.91
CA LYS A 153 -2.27 17.37 -13.55
C LYS A 153 -2.34 17.62 -12.04
N GLN A 154 -2.44 16.52 -11.22
CA GLN A 154 -2.47 16.69 -9.77
C GLN A 154 -1.14 17.20 -9.22
N LEU A 155 -0.03 16.71 -9.74
CA LEU A 155 1.32 17.18 -9.37
C LEU A 155 1.50 18.65 -9.79
N ASP A 156 1.21 18.99 -11.04
CA ASP A 156 1.41 20.36 -11.56
C ASP A 156 0.55 21.38 -10.81
N LYS A 157 -0.66 21.01 -10.41
CA LYS A 157 -1.56 21.86 -9.60
C LYS A 157 -1.02 22.12 -8.18
N ARG A 158 -0.16 21.24 -7.66
CA ARG A 158 0.30 21.23 -6.26
C ARG A 158 1.82 21.30 -6.11
N ALA A 159 2.46 22.05 -7.00
CA ALA A 159 3.92 22.17 -7.04
C ALA A 159 4.50 23.00 -5.88
N ASP A 160 3.66 23.62 -5.06
CA ASP A 160 4.01 24.43 -3.91
C ASP A 160 4.52 23.62 -2.70
N LYS A 161 4.20 22.30 -2.66
CA LYS A 161 4.61 21.39 -1.59
C LYS A 161 5.20 20.11 -2.14
N PRO A 162 6.03 19.41 -1.34
CA PRO A 162 6.46 18.04 -1.66
C PRO A 162 5.26 17.12 -1.92
N ALA A 163 5.35 16.29 -2.95
CA ALA A 163 4.38 15.26 -3.24
C ALA A 163 4.98 13.88 -2.99
N LEU A 164 4.25 13.04 -2.27
CA LEU A 164 4.52 11.62 -2.10
C LEU A 164 3.44 10.83 -2.83
N VAL A 165 3.84 9.95 -3.71
CA VAL A 165 2.94 9.18 -4.57
C VAL A 165 2.92 7.75 -4.10
N PHE A 166 1.73 7.17 -3.94
CA PHE A 166 1.50 5.82 -3.47
C PHE A 166 0.87 4.99 -4.57
N GLY A 167 1.37 3.80 -4.78
CA GLY A 167 0.79 2.80 -5.65
C GLY A 167 1.27 1.42 -5.23
N HIS A 168 0.46 0.38 -5.45
CA HIS A 168 0.78 -0.92 -4.88
C HIS A 168 2.01 -1.57 -5.52
N TYR A 169 2.13 -1.53 -6.83
CA TYR A 169 3.19 -2.25 -7.56
C TYR A 169 4.51 -1.50 -7.58
N ASN A 170 5.61 -2.26 -7.55
CA ASN A 170 6.94 -1.74 -7.81
C ASN A 170 7.04 -1.17 -9.25
N PRO A 171 7.70 0.00 -9.42
CA PRO A 171 7.74 0.69 -10.72
C PRO A 171 8.75 0.06 -11.70
N SER A 172 9.56 -0.90 -11.23
CA SER A 172 10.55 -1.61 -12.06
C SER A 172 10.39 -3.11 -11.89
N PRO A 173 10.17 -3.88 -12.96
CA PRO A 173 9.79 -5.29 -12.87
C PRO A 173 10.87 -6.24 -12.32
N ASN A 174 12.12 -5.80 -12.18
CA ASN A 174 13.26 -6.68 -11.93
C ASN A 174 14.12 -6.28 -10.72
N ARG A 175 13.53 -5.68 -9.68
CA ARG A 175 14.25 -5.38 -8.44
C ARG A 175 13.66 -6.16 -7.28
N GLY A 176 14.43 -7.07 -6.74
CA GLY A 176 14.11 -7.95 -5.64
C GLY A 176 14.74 -9.32 -5.83
N ILE A 177 14.78 -10.13 -4.79
CA ILE A 177 15.32 -11.50 -4.80
C ILE A 177 14.50 -12.43 -5.69
N ARG A 178 13.28 -12.01 -6.07
CA ARG A 178 12.33 -12.77 -6.92
C ARG A 178 11.88 -11.93 -8.12
N PRO A 179 11.61 -12.56 -9.28
CA PRO A 179 10.99 -11.89 -10.42
C PRO A 179 9.49 -11.65 -10.14
N ILE A 180 9.18 -10.82 -9.16
CA ILE A 180 7.80 -10.38 -8.91
C ILE A 180 7.46 -9.37 -9.99
N ARG A 181 6.32 -9.61 -10.64
CA ARG A 181 5.84 -8.74 -11.73
C ARG A 181 5.65 -7.31 -11.23
N GLY A 182 6.41 -6.39 -11.77
CA GLY A 182 6.23 -4.97 -11.52
C GLY A 182 5.17 -4.32 -12.42
N MET A 183 5.11 -3.00 -12.32
CA MET A 183 4.17 -2.18 -13.11
C MET A 183 4.59 -2.14 -14.58
N SER A 184 3.65 -2.45 -15.50
CA SER A 184 3.93 -2.47 -16.95
C SER A 184 4.26 -1.09 -17.53
N ASP A 185 3.67 -0.04 -16.98
CA ASP A 185 3.92 1.37 -17.32
C ASP A 185 4.79 2.10 -16.27
N GLY A 186 5.49 1.34 -15.45
CA GLY A 186 6.43 1.86 -14.45
C GLY A 186 7.49 2.82 -15.00
N PRO A 187 8.11 2.57 -16.17
CA PRO A 187 9.02 3.53 -16.78
C PRO A 187 8.38 4.88 -17.08
N SER A 188 7.13 4.90 -17.54
CA SER A 188 6.36 6.13 -17.79
C SER A 188 6.06 6.88 -16.48
N LEU A 189 5.67 6.13 -15.43
CA LEU A 189 5.48 6.70 -14.09
C LEU A 189 6.78 7.31 -13.57
N LEU A 190 7.89 6.60 -13.62
CA LEU A 190 9.18 7.10 -13.13
C LEU A 190 9.62 8.35 -13.88
N LYS A 191 9.49 8.37 -15.21
CA LYS A 191 9.77 9.56 -16.03
C LYS A 191 8.92 10.74 -15.58
N LEU A 192 7.61 10.55 -15.45
CA LEU A 192 6.67 11.59 -15.02
C LEU A 192 7.06 12.19 -13.66
N LEU A 193 7.48 11.35 -12.70
CA LEU A 193 7.87 11.77 -11.36
C LEU A 193 9.25 12.46 -11.35
N THR A 194 10.23 11.95 -12.10
CA THR A 194 11.57 12.56 -12.15
C THR A 194 11.61 13.90 -12.88
N GLU A 195 10.69 14.15 -13.80
CA GLU A 195 10.51 15.46 -14.44
C GLU A 195 9.96 16.55 -13.48
N ARG A 196 9.50 16.16 -12.28
CA ARG A 196 8.89 17.07 -11.29
C ARG A 196 9.61 17.02 -9.95
N LYS A 197 10.50 17.97 -9.70
CA LYS A 197 11.37 17.99 -8.51
C LYS A 197 10.63 17.99 -7.17
N HIS A 198 9.38 18.44 -7.12
CA HIS A 198 8.53 18.39 -5.93
C HIS A 198 7.92 16.99 -5.69
N ALA A 199 7.90 16.09 -6.68
CA ALA A 199 7.60 14.68 -6.46
C ALA A 199 8.80 14.02 -5.77
N ARG A 200 8.69 13.79 -4.46
CA ARG A 200 9.83 13.41 -3.62
C ARG A 200 9.95 11.92 -3.38
N ALA A 201 8.83 11.20 -3.41
CA ALA A 201 8.84 9.75 -3.19
C ALA A 201 7.75 9.04 -3.99
N TYR A 202 8.04 7.80 -4.37
CA TYR A 202 7.06 6.80 -4.77
C TYR A 202 7.14 5.65 -3.78
N LEU A 203 6.03 5.37 -3.08
CA LEU A 203 5.91 4.34 -2.08
C LEU A 203 5.08 3.18 -2.65
N TYR A 204 5.56 1.96 -2.49
CA TYR A 204 4.91 0.76 -3.03
C TYR A 204 5.05 -0.42 -2.05
N GLY A 205 4.27 -1.48 -2.25
CA GLY A 205 4.29 -2.75 -1.54
C GLY A 205 4.55 -3.92 -2.50
N HIS A 206 3.66 -4.93 -2.48
CA HIS A 206 3.61 -6.05 -3.42
C HIS A 206 4.73 -7.09 -3.30
N THR A 207 5.95 -6.66 -3.02
CA THR A 207 7.10 -7.58 -2.96
C THR A 207 7.31 -8.17 -1.57
N HIS A 208 6.62 -7.65 -0.55
CA HIS A 208 6.79 -8.00 0.86
C HIS A 208 8.22 -7.87 1.36
N GLU A 209 8.93 -6.85 0.88
CA GLU A 209 10.31 -6.55 1.24
C GLU A 209 10.44 -5.09 1.66
N TRP A 210 11.22 -4.81 2.70
CA TRP A 210 11.64 -3.46 2.98
C TRP A 210 12.84 -3.08 2.13
N GLN A 211 12.70 -2.07 1.28
CA GLN A 211 13.80 -1.52 0.48
C GLN A 211 13.65 -0.01 0.30
N HIS A 212 14.77 0.68 0.25
CA HIS A 212 14.83 2.08 -0.09
C HIS A 212 15.89 2.30 -1.16
N HIS A 213 15.49 2.89 -2.26
CA HIS A 213 16.37 3.30 -3.36
C HIS A 213 16.14 4.77 -3.69
N GLN A 214 17.10 5.35 -4.39
CA GLN A 214 16.97 6.71 -4.91
C GLN A 214 17.26 6.72 -6.40
N LYS A 215 16.42 7.41 -7.16
CA LYS A 215 16.63 7.72 -8.57
C LYS A 215 16.56 9.22 -8.72
N GLU A 216 17.71 9.87 -8.98
CA GLU A 216 17.84 11.32 -8.97
C GLU A 216 17.37 11.89 -7.61
N HIS A 217 16.36 12.76 -7.59
CA HIS A 217 15.76 13.32 -6.37
C HIS A 217 14.60 12.47 -5.80
N LEU A 218 14.17 11.44 -6.55
CA LEU A 218 13.00 10.64 -6.21
C LEU A 218 13.42 9.45 -5.32
N HIS A 219 12.83 9.37 -4.13
CA HIS A 219 12.94 8.21 -3.26
C HIS A 219 11.95 7.12 -3.70
N LEU A 220 12.44 5.90 -3.87
CA LEU A 220 11.65 4.71 -4.16
C LEU A 220 11.63 3.86 -2.89
N VAL A 221 10.48 3.81 -2.22
CA VAL A 221 10.31 3.16 -0.92
C VAL A 221 9.42 1.95 -1.08
N ASN A 222 9.99 0.77 -0.97
CA ASN A 222 9.24 -0.47 -0.87
C ASN A 222 8.84 -0.67 0.59
N GLN A 223 7.55 -0.67 0.87
CA GLN A 223 7.02 -0.81 2.21
C GLN A 223 7.06 -2.27 2.65
N PRO A 224 7.42 -2.56 3.92
CA PRO A 224 7.30 -3.91 4.44
C PRO A 224 5.83 -4.32 4.49
N ALA A 225 5.55 -5.59 4.30
CA ALA A 225 4.21 -6.12 4.48
C ALA A 225 3.83 -6.16 5.96
N VAL A 226 2.56 -5.86 6.27
CA VAL A 226 2.01 -6.07 7.62
C VAL A 226 1.79 -7.55 7.88
N SER A 227 1.44 -8.31 6.83
CA SER A 227 1.03 -9.71 6.93
C SER A 227 2.23 -10.65 7.08
N TYR A 228 2.86 -11.01 5.98
CA TYR A 228 3.92 -12.01 5.93
C TYR A 228 5.02 -11.59 4.93
N TYR A 229 6.14 -12.26 5.01
CA TYR A 229 7.30 -12.03 4.13
C TYR A 229 7.66 -13.30 3.34
N PHE A 230 8.35 -13.13 2.22
CA PHE A 230 8.71 -14.24 1.33
C PHE A 230 10.12 -14.80 1.55
N GLY A 231 10.92 -14.23 2.41
CA GLY A 231 12.30 -14.64 2.64
C GLY A 231 12.74 -14.48 4.08
N LYS A 232 13.59 -15.39 4.57
CA LYS A 232 14.13 -15.35 5.93
C LYS A 232 14.86 -14.02 6.16
N GLY A 233 14.58 -13.38 7.30
CA GLY A 233 15.23 -12.12 7.70
C GLY A 233 14.65 -10.87 7.03
N HIS A 234 13.59 -11.00 6.23
CA HIS A 234 12.89 -9.82 5.74
C HIS A 234 12.08 -9.16 6.86
N ALA A 235 12.16 -7.84 6.95
CA ALA A 235 11.35 -7.09 7.89
C ALA A 235 9.89 -7.10 7.46
N HIS A 236 8.98 -7.34 8.40
CA HIS A 236 7.55 -7.12 8.25
C HIS A 236 7.09 -6.07 9.27
N GLY A 237 5.97 -5.42 9.01
CA GLY A 237 5.44 -4.37 9.88
C GLY A 237 4.92 -3.17 9.10
N TRP A 238 5.15 -1.99 9.63
CA TRP A 238 4.61 -0.73 9.09
C TRP A 238 5.62 0.42 9.28
N LEU A 239 5.35 1.56 8.64
CA LEU A 239 6.22 2.74 8.70
C LEU A 239 5.54 3.89 9.44
N ASP A 240 6.22 4.47 10.41
CA ASP A 240 5.84 5.71 11.09
C ASP A 240 6.47 6.89 10.36
N MET A 241 5.67 7.61 9.56
CA MET A 241 6.13 8.77 8.80
C MET A 241 5.87 10.06 9.56
N LYS A 242 6.92 10.88 9.70
CA LYS A 242 6.85 12.24 10.24
C LYS A 242 7.18 13.26 9.14
N LEU A 243 6.32 14.28 9.00
CA LEU A 243 6.42 15.36 8.04
C LEU A 243 6.65 16.70 8.73
#